data_b3afad853dd2b711e57ea84070c231e5
#
_entry.id   b3afad853dd2b711e57ea84070c231e5
#
_cell.length_a   1.000
_cell.length_b   1.000
_cell.length_c   1.000
_cell.angle_alpha   90.00
_cell.angle_beta   90.00
_cell.angle_gamma   90.00
#
_symmetry.space_group_name_H-M   'P 1'
#
loop_
_entity.id
_entity.type
_entity.pdbx_description
1 polymer ?
#
loop_
_entity_poly.entity_id
_entity_poly.type
_entity_poly.pdbx_seq_one_letter_code
_entity_poly.pdbx_strand_id
1 'polypeptide(L)'
;GGRGDAVGWSSAGGSTRAVAPTQRVPMSALRKWATATVAALAVITGCAQPADPAMPAVPTLAPPTPAGMEVLPLEPPRPPDSAAKTCDRTASLRPFSGRAAADAAVASIRKRGRLLVGLDIGSNLFSFRDPVTSEITGFDVDIAGEVARDIFGKSSAVEYRILSSADRITALQTNAVDIVVKTMTITCERREKVNFSTPYFVAYQRILAPRTSDIAGPQDLSGKRVCVARGTTSLQKVQQIDPPPTIVTVVTWADCLVALQQHDVDAISTDDAILAGLVAQDPYLHIVGPNLAEEPYGIGINLTNTPLVRFVNATLDRIRNDGTWDTLYRRWLTVLGPAPGPPTPRYLDR
;
A
#
# COMPACT_ATOMS: atom_id res chain seq x y z
N GLY A 1 -55.68 27.77 -12.08
CA GLY A 1 -56.75 26.97 -11.55
C GLY A 1 -56.21 25.82 -10.74
N GLY A 2 -56.44 25.82 -9.49
CA GLY A 2 -56.95 24.83 -8.57
C GLY A 2 -55.91 24.11 -7.74
N ARG A 3 -55.77 24.54 -6.50
CA ARG A 3 -55.98 23.83 -5.22
C ARG A 3 -55.25 22.45 -5.13
N GLY A 4 -54.34 22.17 -4.20
CA GLY A 4 -54.39 22.38 -2.75
C GLY A 4 -54.97 21.14 -2.05
N ASP A 5 -54.18 20.32 -1.46
CA ASP A 5 -54.65 19.54 -0.29
C ASP A 5 -53.45 19.15 0.59
N ALA A 6 -53.51 19.66 1.81
CA ALA A 6 -52.68 19.33 2.94
C ALA A 6 -53.31 18.18 3.70
N VAL A 7 -52.51 17.21 4.12
CA VAL A 7 -52.86 16.16 5.11
C VAL A 7 -51.71 16.16 6.11
N GLY A 8 -51.80 16.65 7.27
CA GLY A 8 -52.56 16.27 8.44
C GLY A 8 -51.67 15.40 9.34
N TRP A 9 -50.83 16.01 10.23
CA TRP A 9 -50.10 15.32 11.29
C TRP A 9 -51.04 15.07 12.47
N SER A 10 -51.23 13.82 12.82
CA SER A 10 -51.92 13.40 14.05
C SER A 10 -50.88 12.95 15.06
N SER A 11 -50.88 13.66 16.18
CA SER A 11 -50.16 13.38 17.41
C SER A 11 -50.92 12.35 18.25
N ALA A 12 -50.24 11.34 18.74
CA ALA A 12 -50.64 10.55 19.93
C ALA A 12 -49.34 9.93 20.48
N GLY A 13 -48.97 10.02 21.70
CA GLY A 13 -49.60 10.16 22.97
C GLY A 13 -48.58 9.54 23.93
N GLY A 14 -48.07 10.33 24.87
CA GLY A 14 -47.04 9.93 25.82
C GLY A 14 -47.54 8.88 26.83
N SER A 15 -46.64 8.04 27.26
CA SER A 15 -46.78 7.23 28.45
C SER A 15 -45.58 7.41 29.36
N THR A 16 -45.75 8.26 30.35
CA THR A 16 -44.84 8.44 31.48
C THR A 16 -45.01 7.27 32.44
N ARG A 17 -43.98 6.48 32.65
CA ARG A 17 -43.92 5.54 33.79
C ARG A 17 -43.24 6.23 34.96
N ALA A 18 -43.99 6.31 36.06
CA ALA A 18 -43.65 6.84 37.36
C ALA A 18 -42.50 6.05 38.03
N VAL A 19 -41.63 6.82 38.66
CA VAL A 19 -40.61 6.34 39.59
C VAL A 19 -41.24 6.13 40.96
N ALA A 20 -41.13 4.95 41.58
CA ALA A 20 -41.56 4.68 42.94
C ALA A 20 -40.50 5.12 43.97
N PRO A 21 -40.89 5.57 45.17
CA PRO A 21 -40.01 6.19 46.11
C PRO A 21 -39.28 5.16 47.01
N THR A 22 -38.06 5.50 47.36
CA THR A 22 -37.20 4.84 48.34
C THR A 22 -37.82 4.90 49.76
N GLN A 23 -38.03 3.74 50.38
CA GLN A 23 -38.36 3.64 51.81
C GLN A 23 -37.08 3.78 52.67
N ARG A 24 -37.13 4.77 53.56
CA ARG A 24 -36.20 4.92 54.69
C ARG A 24 -36.68 4.02 55.83
N VAL A 25 -35.76 3.21 56.42
CA VAL A 25 -35.95 2.52 57.70
C VAL A 25 -35.31 3.33 58.81
N PRO A 26 -36.00 3.58 59.94
CA PRO A 26 -35.48 4.41 61.00
C PRO A 26 -34.58 3.64 61.97
N MET A 27 -33.54 4.34 62.47
CA MET A 27 -32.75 3.93 63.65
C MET A 27 -33.53 4.19 64.90
N SER A 28 -33.69 3.19 65.73
CA SER A 28 -33.72 3.35 67.22
C SER A 28 -33.82 1.97 67.86
N ALA A 29 -32.87 1.53 68.66
CA ALA A 29 -33.01 1.44 70.11
C ALA A 29 -31.79 0.73 70.74
N LEU A 30 -31.06 1.51 71.52
CA LEU A 30 -30.15 0.96 72.53
C LEU A 30 -30.96 0.18 73.55
N ARG A 31 -30.44 -0.99 73.97
CA ARG A 31 -30.56 -1.39 75.39
C ARG A 31 -29.43 -2.33 75.82
N LYS A 32 -28.76 -1.93 76.86
CA LYS A 32 -27.73 -2.54 77.67
C LYS A 32 -28.15 -3.91 78.19
N TRP A 33 -27.24 -4.86 78.25
CA TRP A 33 -27.09 -5.81 79.38
C TRP A 33 -25.63 -6.28 79.48
N ALA A 34 -25.22 -6.45 80.70
CA ALA A 34 -23.82 -6.53 81.17
C ALA A 34 -23.31 -7.99 81.21
N THR A 35 -21.99 -8.08 81.12
CA THR A 35 -21.04 -8.98 81.78
C THR A 35 -21.36 -10.49 81.86
N ALA A 36 -20.54 -11.28 81.19
CA ALA A 36 -19.96 -12.50 81.75
C ALA A 36 -18.65 -12.80 80.98
N THR A 37 -17.54 -12.68 81.69
CA THR A 37 -16.19 -13.11 81.30
C THR A 37 -16.14 -14.61 81.28
N VAL A 38 -15.89 -15.24 80.14
CA VAL A 38 -15.37 -16.63 80.05
C VAL A 38 -14.22 -16.57 79.06
N ALA A 39 -13.02 -16.80 79.65
CA ALA A 39 -11.81 -16.99 78.83
C ALA A 39 -11.88 -18.36 78.16
N ALA A 40 -12.09 -18.34 76.85
CA ALA A 40 -11.89 -19.49 75.98
C ALA A 40 -10.68 -19.22 75.11
N LEU A 41 -9.56 -19.92 75.35
CA LEU A 41 -8.43 -20.03 74.44
C LEU A 41 -8.96 -20.62 73.13
N ALA A 42 -9.20 -19.79 72.12
CA ALA A 42 -9.39 -20.24 70.76
C ALA A 42 -8.01 -20.49 70.15
N VAL A 43 -7.66 -21.75 69.99
CA VAL A 43 -6.57 -22.17 69.09
C VAL A 43 -7.00 -21.79 67.66
N ILE A 44 -6.42 -20.74 67.15
CA ILE A 44 -6.59 -20.37 65.74
C ILE A 44 -5.74 -21.36 64.94
N THR A 45 -6.30 -22.49 64.54
CA THR A 45 -5.77 -23.30 63.43
C THR A 45 -6.04 -22.47 62.17
N GLY A 46 -5.05 -21.69 61.73
CA GLY A 46 -5.06 -21.05 60.44
C GLY A 46 -5.17 -22.12 59.36
N CYS A 47 -6.30 -22.19 58.68
CA CYS A 47 -6.38 -22.87 57.38
C CYS A 47 -5.42 -22.14 56.46
N ALA A 48 -4.20 -22.66 56.32
CA ALA A 48 -3.35 -22.30 55.20
C ALA A 48 -4.09 -22.74 53.96
N GLN A 49 -4.65 -21.80 53.20
CA GLN A 49 -5.14 -22.08 51.85
C GLN A 49 -3.92 -22.61 51.07
N PRO A 50 -4.02 -23.78 50.44
CA PRO A 50 -2.97 -24.21 49.53
C PRO A 50 -2.77 -23.09 48.50
N ALA A 51 -1.54 -22.58 48.43
CA ALA A 51 -1.19 -21.63 47.36
C ALA A 51 -1.57 -22.27 46.04
N ASP A 52 -2.44 -21.59 45.27
CA ASP A 52 -2.74 -22.00 43.91
C ASP A 52 -1.41 -22.29 43.21
N PRO A 53 -1.26 -23.44 42.55
CA PRO A 53 -0.06 -23.71 41.80
C PRO A 53 0.11 -22.57 40.80
N ALA A 54 1.21 -21.84 40.90
CA ALA A 54 1.52 -20.76 39.97
C ALA A 54 1.40 -21.31 38.57
N MET A 55 0.41 -20.82 37.84
CA MET A 55 0.26 -21.20 36.42
C MET A 55 1.61 -20.97 35.75
N PRO A 56 2.13 -21.96 35.03
CA PRO A 56 3.36 -21.76 34.27
C PRO A 56 3.17 -20.54 33.38
N ALA A 57 4.13 -19.59 33.46
CA ALA A 57 4.11 -18.42 32.61
C ALA A 57 3.99 -18.89 31.15
N VAL A 58 2.89 -18.57 30.50
CA VAL A 58 2.73 -18.84 29.08
C VAL A 58 3.86 -18.07 28.38
N PRO A 59 4.77 -18.74 27.64
CA PRO A 59 5.81 -18.03 26.94
C PRO A 59 5.15 -17.05 26.00
N THR A 60 5.41 -15.76 26.18
CA THR A 60 5.02 -14.72 25.23
C THR A 60 5.80 -14.98 23.95
N LEU A 61 5.17 -15.64 22.99
CA LEU A 61 5.73 -15.75 21.65
C LEU A 61 5.80 -14.34 21.07
N ALA A 62 6.99 -13.93 20.64
CA ALA A 62 7.13 -12.70 19.87
C ALA A 62 6.26 -12.79 18.63
N PRO A 63 5.59 -11.70 18.20
CA PRO A 63 4.86 -11.70 16.95
C PRO A 63 5.76 -12.15 15.80
N PRO A 64 5.25 -12.94 14.83
CA PRO A 64 6.06 -13.35 13.70
C PRO A 64 6.45 -12.12 12.86
N THR A 65 7.73 -11.96 12.59
CA THR A 65 8.22 -10.92 11.68
C THR A 65 7.95 -11.30 10.23
N PRO A 66 7.74 -10.32 9.30
CA PRO A 66 7.57 -10.59 7.89
C PRO A 66 8.72 -11.44 7.32
N ALA A 67 8.39 -12.43 6.49
CA ALA A 67 9.36 -13.30 5.87
C ALA A 67 10.38 -12.50 5.04
N GLY A 68 11.68 -12.76 5.27
CA GLY A 68 12.74 -12.05 4.57
C GLY A 68 12.94 -10.60 5.02
N MET A 69 12.38 -10.16 6.14
CA MET A 69 12.73 -8.90 6.76
C MET A 69 14.19 -8.92 7.21
N GLU A 70 14.94 -7.86 6.90
CA GLU A 70 16.35 -7.75 7.17
C GLU A 70 16.73 -6.34 7.58
N VAL A 71 17.51 -6.21 8.63
CA VAL A 71 18.11 -4.93 9.04
C VAL A 71 19.44 -4.77 8.31
N LEU A 72 19.57 -3.72 7.50
CA LEU A 72 20.83 -3.46 6.81
C LEU A 72 21.88 -2.91 7.79
N PRO A 73 23.18 -3.20 7.56
CA PRO A 73 24.25 -2.52 8.27
C PRO A 73 24.13 -1.01 8.15
N LEU A 74 24.41 -0.28 9.23
CA LEU A 74 24.45 1.18 9.19
C LEU A 74 25.67 1.62 8.37
N GLU A 75 25.42 2.19 7.20
CA GLU A 75 26.43 2.72 6.31
C GLU A 75 26.36 4.26 6.27
N PRO A 76 27.48 4.94 5.99
CA PRO A 76 27.43 6.37 5.69
C PRO A 76 26.47 6.67 4.54
N PRO A 77 25.86 7.87 4.49
CA PRO A 77 24.97 8.24 3.40
C PRO A 77 25.63 7.99 2.05
N ARG A 78 24.93 7.25 1.19
CA ARG A 78 25.42 6.99 -0.17
C ARG A 78 25.29 8.27 -0.99
N PRO A 79 26.39 8.86 -1.52
CA PRO A 79 26.27 10.00 -2.39
C PRO A 79 25.40 9.67 -3.61
N PRO A 80 24.69 10.64 -4.17
CA PRO A 80 24.05 10.48 -5.47
C PRO A 80 25.08 9.94 -6.46
N ASP A 81 24.69 8.97 -7.27
CA ASP A 81 25.59 8.38 -8.25
C ASP A 81 26.00 9.45 -9.27
N SER A 82 27.19 10.04 -9.06
CA SER A 82 27.75 11.08 -9.93
C SER A 82 28.10 10.54 -11.33
N ALA A 83 28.21 9.23 -11.47
CA ALA A 83 28.40 8.52 -12.73
C ALA A 83 27.09 8.07 -13.35
N ALA A 84 25.93 8.35 -12.73
CA ALA A 84 24.65 8.02 -13.32
C ALA A 84 24.54 8.64 -14.70
N LYS A 85 24.49 7.79 -15.72
CA LYS A 85 24.30 8.26 -17.10
C LYS A 85 23.02 9.09 -17.16
N THR A 86 23.16 10.33 -17.60
CA THR A 86 22.01 11.17 -17.89
C THR A 86 21.32 10.66 -19.14
N CYS A 87 20.06 10.30 -19.03
CA CYS A 87 19.21 9.94 -20.15
C CYS A 87 17.88 10.71 -20.03
N ASP A 88 17.15 10.82 -21.12
CA ASP A 88 15.74 11.19 -21.06
C ASP A 88 14.96 9.98 -20.55
N ARG A 89 14.82 9.88 -19.21
CA ARG A 89 14.21 8.71 -18.59
C ARG A 89 12.74 8.52 -18.94
N THR A 90 12.01 9.59 -19.33
CA THR A 90 10.58 9.56 -19.62
C THR A 90 10.24 9.41 -21.09
N ALA A 91 11.22 9.59 -22.00
CA ALA A 91 10.98 9.39 -23.42
C ALA A 91 11.02 7.89 -23.79
N SER A 92 10.20 7.50 -24.76
CA SER A 92 10.10 6.12 -25.23
C SER A 92 9.96 6.08 -26.77
N LEU A 93 9.69 4.91 -27.33
CA LEU A 93 9.52 4.74 -28.76
C LEU A 93 8.11 5.12 -29.20
N ARG A 94 8.01 5.87 -30.30
CA ARG A 94 6.73 6.27 -30.89
C ARG A 94 5.90 5.02 -31.28
N PRO A 95 4.56 5.07 -31.12
CA PRO A 95 3.66 4.05 -31.68
C PRO A 95 3.89 3.83 -33.17
N PHE A 96 3.55 2.63 -33.66
CA PHE A 96 3.53 2.37 -35.09
C PHE A 96 2.52 3.29 -35.79
N SER A 97 2.87 3.72 -37.00
CA SER A 97 1.95 4.46 -37.88
C SER A 97 0.98 3.53 -38.64
N GLY A 98 1.27 2.22 -38.68
CA GLY A 98 0.49 1.24 -39.45
C GLY A 98 0.02 0.06 -38.64
N ARG A 99 -1.21 -0.41 -38.89
CA ARG A 99 -1.85 -1.52 -38.20
C ARG A 99 -1.10 -2.85 -38.38
N ALA A 100 -0.62 -3.12 -39.60
CA ALA A 100 0.09 -4.38 -39.89
C ALA A 100 1.33 -4.58 -39.02
N ALA A 101 2.13 -3.53 -38.78
CA ALA A 101 3.29 -3.58 -37.91
C ALA A 101 2.88 -3.76 -36.44
N ALA A 102 1.81 -3.10 -36.00
CA ALA A 102 1.25 -3.25 -34.66
C ALA A 102 0.74 -4.70 -34.44
N ASP A 103 0.03 -5.28 -35.40
CA ASP A 103 -0.47 -6.65 -35.33
C ASP A 103 0.68 -7.68 -35.30
N ALA A 104 1.73 -7.45 -36.09
CA ALA A 104 2.93 -8.30 -36.09
C ALA A 104 3.67 -8.29 -34.73
N ALA A 105 3.71 -7.12 -34.07
CA ALA A 105 4.38 -6.95 -32.77
C ALA A 105 3.80 -7.84 -31.67
N VAL A 106 2.52 -8.19 -31.74
CA VAL A 106 1.80 -8.99 -30.73
C VAL A 106 1.35 -10.36 -31.23
N ALA A 107 1.78 -10.78 -32.42
CA ALA A 107 1.32 -12.01 -33.04
C ALA A 107 1.58 -13.27 -32.20
N SER A 108 2.76 -13.37 -31.57
CA SER A 108 3.11 -14.48 -30.67
C SER A 108 2.27 -14.48 -29.40
N ILE A 109 1.97 -13.30 -28.85
CA ILE A 109 1.12 -13.13 -27.67
C ILE A 109 -0.31 -13.55 -28.01
N ARG A 110 -0.84 -13.10 -29.17
CA ARG A 110 -2.15 -13.53 -29.67
C ARG A 110 -2.25 -15.04 -29.86
N LYS A 111 -1.20 -15.65 -30.45
CA LYS A 111 -1.17 -17.11 -30.64
C LYS A 111 -1.22 -17.85 -29.29
N ARG A 112 -0.59 -17.33 -28.26
CA ARG A 112 -0.66 -17.89 -26.90
C ARG A 112 -2.03 -17.70 -26.22
N GLY A 113 -2.81 -16.72 -26.64
CA GLY A 113 -4.17 -16.47 -26.15
C GLY A 113 -4.27 -15.62 -24.88
N ARG A 114 -3.14 -15.14 -24.34
CA ARG A 114 -3.09 -14.32 -23.11
C ARG A 114 -1.81 -13.49 -23.03
N LEU A 115 -1.89 -12.37 -22.34
CA LEU A 115 -0.77 -11.50 -22.01
C LEU A 115 -0.19 -11.93 -20.64
N LEU A 116 1.11 -12.17 -20.56
CA LEU A 116 1.78 -12.46 -19.28
C LEU A 116 2.22 -11.16 -18.63
N VAL A 117 1.66 -10.87 -17.45
CA VAL A 117 1.85 -9.60 -16.75
C VAL A 117 2.50 -9.84 -15.39
N GLY A 118 3.66 -9.23 -15.16
CA GLY A 118 4.30 -9.18 -13.85
C GLY A 118 3.70 -8.05 -13.00
N LEU A 119 3.20 -8.39 -11.83
CA LEU A 119 2.69 -7.45 -10.82
C LEU A 119 2.81 -8.05 -9.41
N ASP A 120 2.35 -7.36 -8.38
CA ASP A 120 2.19 -7.95 -7.04
C ASP A 120 0.72 -7.97 -6.60
N ILE A 121 0.50 -8.37 -5.36
CA ILE A 121 -0.84 -8.44 -4.75
C ILE A 121 -0.91 -7.73 -3.40
N GLY A 122 0.12 -6.96 -3.07
CA GLY A 122 0.25 -6.26 -1.79
C GLY A 122 0.36 -4.73 -1.91
N SER A 123 0.20 -4.17 -3.11
CA SER A 123 0.17 -2.71 -3.34
C SER A 123 -1.27 -2.24 -3.49
N ASN A 124 -1.95 -1.99 -2.36
CA ASN A 124 -3.34 -1.51 -2.36
C ASN A 124 -3.49 -0.29 -3.28
N LEU A 125 -4.63 -0.17 -3.96
CA LEU A 125 -4.97 0.78 -5.04
C LEU A 125 -4.32 0.47 -6.40
N PHE A 126 -3.10 -0.10 -6.46
CA PHE A 126 -2.40 -0.38 -7.73
C PHE A 126 -2.53 -1.83 -8.18
N SER A 127 -2.13 -2.77 -7.33
CA SER A 127 -2.34 -4.20 -7.56
C SER A 127 -2.44 -4.92 -6.23
N PHE A 128 -3.61 -5.42 -5.93
CA PHE A 128 -3.87 -6.12 -4.69
C PHE A 128 -4.90 -7.24 -4.89
N ARG A 129 -4.87 -8.20 -4.01
CA ARG A 129 -5.90 -9.23 -3.96
C ARG A 129 -7.05 -8.76 -3.09
N ASP A 130 -8.21 -8.58 -3.69
CA ASP A 130 -9.43 -8.23 -2.96
C ASP A 130 -9.77 -9.35 -1.97
N PRO A 131 -9.90 -9.05 -0.66
CA PRO A 131 -10.13 -10.08 0.35
C PRO A 131 -11.55 -10.70 0.27
N VAL A 132 -12.48 -10.03 -0.39
CA VAL A 132 -13.88 -10.51 -0.53
C VAL A 132 -14.05 -11.35 -1.79
N THR A 133 -13.56 -10.84 -2.93
CA THR A 133 -13.74 -11.52 -4.24
C THR A 133 -12.57 -12.44 -4.59
N SER A 134 -11.43 -12.32 -3.90
CA SER A 134 -10.15 -12.98 -4.22
C SER A 134 -9.58 -12.60 -5.61
N GLU A 135 -10.15 -11.64 -6.30
CA GLU A 135 -9.66 -11.14 -7.56
C GLU A 135 -8.44 -10.22 -7.37
N ILE A 136 -7.55 -10.22 -8.36
CA ILE A 136 -6.47 -9.24 -8.43
C ILE A 136 -7.01 -8.02 -9.13
N THR A 137 -6.93 -6.85 -8.48
CA THR A 137 -7.55 -5.61 -8.92
C THR A 137 -6.67 -4.40 -8.59
N GLY A 138 -6.93 -3.25 -9.19
CA GLY A 138 -6.20 -2.01 -8.96
C GLY A 138 -5.85 -1.27 -10.24
N PHE A 139 -5.23 -0.11 -10.11
CA PHE A 139 -4.89 0.78 -11.23
C PHE A 139 -3.91 0.11 -12.21
N ASP A 140 -2.85 -0.53 -11.72
CA ASP A 140 -1.88 -1.26 -12.56
C ASP A 140 -2.53 -2.44 -13.27
N VAL A 141 -3.46 -3.12 -12.60
CA VAL A 141 -4.23 -4.24 -13.16
C VAL A 141 -5.10 -3.77 -14.32
N ASP A 142 -5.79 -2.65 -14.15
CA ASP A 142 -6.64 -2.07 -15.19
C ASP A 142 -5.79 -1.55 -16.37
N ILE A 143 -4.63 -0.92 -16.12
CA ILE A 143 -3.68 -0.51 -17.17
C ILE A 143 -3.20 -1.73 -17.97
N ALA A 144 -2.83 -2.83 -17.32
CA ALA A 144 -2.47 -4.07 -18.01
C ALA A 144 -3.65 -4.66 -18.79
N GLY A 145 -4.85 -4.56 -18.24
CA GLY A 145 -6.10 -4.95 -18.90
C GLY A 145 -6.37 -4.17 -20.19
N GLU A 146 -6.02 -2.88 -20.25
CA GLU A 146 -6.16 -2.07 -21.47
C GLU A 146 -5.18 -2.52 -22.57
N VAL A 147 -3.95 -2.94 -22.20
CA VAL A 147 -3.03 -3.57 -23.16
C VAL A 147 -3.61 -4.88 -23.70
N ALA A 148 -4.13 -5.73 -22.81
CA ALA A 148 -4.77 -6.98 -23.22
C ALA A 148 -6.02 -6.72 -24.10
N ARG A 149 -6.81 -5.69 -23.81
CA ARG A 149 -7.97 -5.28 -24.63
C ARG A 149 -7.56 -4.96 -26.05
N ASP A 150 -6.48 -4.22 -26.25
CA ASP A 150 -5.99 -3.85 -27.59
C ASP A 150 -5.41 -5.07 -28.34
N ILE A 151 -4.86 -6.06 -27.62
CA ILE A 151 -4.37 -7.30 -28.22
C ILE A 151 -5.51 -8.26 -28.61
N PHE A 152 -6.48 -8.47 -27.71
CA PHE A 152 -7.45 -9.57 -27.78
C PHE A 152 -8.93 -9.12 -27.90
N GLY A 153 -9.22 -7.82 -27.80
CA GLY A 153 -10.58 -7.29 -27.68
C GLY A 153 -11.22 -7.45 -26.30
N LYS A 154 -10.49 -7.99 -25.32
CA LYS A 154 -10.97 -8.19 -23.94
C LYS A 154 -9.86 -8.00 -22.91
N SER A 155 -10.13 -7.26 -21.85
CA SER A 155 -9.17 -6.94 -20.78
C SER A 155 -8.83 -8.15 -19.89
N SER A 156 -9.69 -9.16 -19.85
CA SER A 156 -9.49 -10.37 -19.02
C SER A 156 -8.52 -11.38 -19.63
N ALA A 157 -8.00 -11.16 -20.85
CA ALA A 157 -7.05 -12.07 -21.50
C ALA A 157 -5.63 -11.89 -20.95
N VAL A 158 -5.48 -11.96 -19.66
CA VAL A 158 -4.21 -11.79 -18.91
C VAL A 158 -3.92 -13.02 -18.06
N GLU A 159 -2.63 -13.27 -17.84
CA GLU A 159 -2.15 -14.20 -16.82
C GLU A 159 -1.15 -13.43 -15.94
N TYR A 160 -1.44 -13.34 -14.65
CA TYR A 160 -0.61 -12.62 -13.72
C TYR A 160 0.51 -13.51 -13.15
N ARG A 161 1.73 -12.97 -13.12
CA ARG A 161 2.91 -13.52 -12.45
C ARG A 161 3.23 -12.61 -11.26
N ILE A 162 3.13 -13.17 -10.06
CA ILE A 162 3.40 -12.41 -8.85
C ILE A 162 4.91 -12.28 -8.68
N LEU A 163 5.39 -11.04 -8.65
CA LEU A 163 6.80 -10.68 -8.58
C LEU A 163 7.08 -9.78 -7.37
N SER A 164 8.23 -9.98 -6.73
CA SER A 164 8.78 -8.94 -5.85
C SER A 164 9.28 -7.74 -6.68
N SER A 165 9.54 -6.61 -6.03
CA SER A 165 10.14 -5.47 -6.73
C SER A 165 11.55 -5.75 -7.23
N ALA A 166 12.30 -6.64 -6.56
CA ALA A 166 13.63 -7.05 -6.97
C ALA A 166 13.63 -7.95 -8.22
N ASP A 167 12.57 -8.73 -8.43
CA ASP A 167 12.52 -9.72 -9.51
C ASP A 167 12.07 -9.16 -10.87
N ARG A 168 11.53 -7.92 -10.89
CA ARG A 168 10.92 -7.32 -12.10
C ARG A 168 11.83 -7.33 -13.33
N ILE A 169 13.09 -6.93 -13.17
CA ILE A 169 14.07 -6.87 -14.27
C ILE A 169 14.39 -8.26 -14.79
N THR A 170 14.70 -9.20 -13.90
CA THR A 170 15.02 -10.59 -14.26
C THR A 170 13.85 -11.26 -14.98
N ALA A 171 12.62 -11.07 -14.51
CA ALA A 171 11.44 -11.63 -15.14
C ALA A 171 11.24 -11.13 -16.59
N LEU A 172 11.55 -9.86 -16.85
CA LEU A 172 11.54 -9.30 -18.21
C LEU A 172 12.69 -9.85 -19.07
N GLN A 173 13.91 -9.90 -18.53
CA GLN A 173 15.09 -10.37 -19.25
C GLN A 173 14.99 -11.84 -19.66
N THR A 174 14.38 -12.65 -18.82
CA THR A 174 14.17 -14.09 -19.09
C THR A 174 12.89 -14.40 -19.87
N ASN A 175 12.11 -13.37 -20.23
CA ASN A 175 10.80 -13.52 -20.85
C ASN A 175 9.81 -14.38 -20.03
N ALA A 176 9.96 -14.40 -18.70
CA ALA A 176 8.98 -15.03 -17.81
C ALA A 176 7.65 -14.27 -17.83
N VAL A 177 7.67 -13.00 -18.21
CA VAL A 177 6.51 -12.13 -18.47
C VAL A 177 6.73 -11.34 -19.77
N ASP A 178 5.65 -10.91 -20.41
CA ASP A 178 5.70 -10.00 -21.57
C ASP A 178 5.93 -8.56 -21.12
N ILE A 179 5.21 -8.16 -20.08
CA ILE A 179 5.28 -6.81 -19.50
C ILE A 179 5.27 -6.86 -17.98
N VAL A 180 5.83 -5.84 -17.36
CA VAL A 180 5.68 -5.57 -15.91
C VAL A 180 4.91 -4.28 -15.73
N VAL A 181 3.76 -4.36 -15.04
CA VAL A 181 2.96 -3.20 -14.61
C VAL A 181 2.86 -3.27 -13.09
N LYS A 182 3.83 -2.65 -12.41
CA LYS A 182 4.01 -2.80 -10.97
C LYS A 182 4.72 -1.59 -10.38
N THR A 183 4.05 -0.40 -10.42
CA THR A 183 4.60 0.84 -9.85
C THR A 183 6.12 0.98 -10.13
N MET A 184 6.53 0.71 -11.36
CA MET A 184 7.95 0.58 -11.71
C MET A 184 8.51 1.90 -12.21
N THR A 185 9.22 2.61 -11.34
CA THR A 185 9.89 3.86 -11.69
C THR A 185 10.89 3.67 -12.83
N ILE A 186 10.79 4.52 -13.83
CA ILE A 186 11.74 4.59 -14.94
C ILE A 186 13.01 5.30 -14.45
N THR A 187 14.14 4.59 -14.54
CA THR A 187 15.48 5.16 -14.28
C THR A 187 16.42 4.89 -15.44
N CYS A 188 17.48 5.69 -15.60
CA CYS A 188 18.48 5.45 -16.63
C CYS A 188 19.20 4.11 -16.43
N GLU A 189 19.48 3.73 -15.17
CA GLU A 189 20.09 2.44 -14.85
C GLU A 189 19.21 1.27 -15.29
N ARG A 190 17.88 1.34 -15.01
CA ARG A 190 16.93 0.29 -15.43
C ARG A 190 16.80 0.22 -16.95
N ARG A 191 16.88 1.38 -17.64
CA ARG A 191 16.84 1.43 -19.13
C ARG A 191 18.00 0.75 -19.80
N GLU A 192 19.11 0.53 -19.13
CA GLU A 192 20.22 -0.29 -19.66
C GLU A 192 19.89 -1.79 -19.66
N LYS A 193 18.93 -2.21 -18.86
CA LYS A 193 18.59 -3.62 -18.61
C LYS A 193 17.27 -4.04 -19.25
N VAL A 194 16.32 -3.11 -19.35
CA VAL A 194 14.97 -3.30 -19.89
C VAL A 194 14.49 -2.05 -20.62
N ASN A 195 13.49 -2.20 -21.49
CA ASN A 195 12.78 -1.09 -22.09
C ASN A 195 11.60 -0.66 -21.20
N PHE A 196 11.17 0.58 -21.41
CA PHE A 196 9.96 1.15 -20.78
C PHE A 196 9.06 1.81 -21.81
N SER A 197 7.76 1.77 -21.53
CA SER A 197 6.79 2.65 -22.16
C SER A 197 7.05 4.12 -21.80
N THR A 198 6.30 5.03 -22.37
CA THR A 198 6.09 6.37 -21.80
C THR A 198 5.45 6.24 -20.41
N PRO A 199 5.64 7.21 -19.48
CA PRO A 199 5.02 7.14 -18.17
C PRO A 199 3.49 7.01 -18.25
N TYR A 200 2.91 6.13 -17.45
CA TYR A 200 1.45 6.04 -17.29
C TYR A 200 0.96 6.69 -15.99
N PHE A 201 1.87 6.98 -15.07
CA PHE A 201 1.61 7.67 -13.81
C PHE A 201 2.88 8.36 -13.32
N VAL A 202 2.75 9.39 -12.49
CA VAL A 202 3.87 10.03 -11.78
C VAL A 202 3.54 10.09 -10.30
N ALA A 203 4.37 9.46 -9.48
CA ALA A 203 4.32 9.50 -8.03
C ALA A 203 5.50 10.31 -7.47
N TYR A 204 5.48 10.54 -6.17
CA TYR A 204 6.57 11.20 -5.46
C TYR A 204 6.92 10.42 -4.21
N GLN A 205 8.19 10.08 -4.02
CA GLN A 205 8.62 9.44 -2.78
C GLN A 205 8.39 10.37 -1.60
N ARG A 206 7.78 9.83 -0.54
CA ARG A 206 7.44 10.51 0.71
C ARG A 206 7.74 9.60 1.91
N ILE A 207 7.35 10.04 3.09
CA ILE A 207 7.49 9.29 4.35
C ILE A 207 6.08 9.04 4.92
N LEU A 208 5.85 7.84 5.44
CA LEU A 208 4.68 7.46 6.21
C LEU A 208 5.08 7.19 7.65
N ALA A 209 4.37 7.78 8.58
CA ALA A 209 4.60 7.58 10.01
C ALA A 209 3.28 7.51 10.79
N PRO A 210 3.28 6.94 12.01
CA PRO A 210 2.14 7.03 12.91
C PRO A 210 1.78 8.49 13.21
N ARG A 211 0.48 8.79 13.35
CA ARG A 211 0.02 10.15 13.69
C ARG A 211 0.52 10.65 15.05
N THR A 212 0.92 9.74 15.92
CA THR A 212 1.52 10.04 17.23
C THR A 212 3.03 10.22 17.18
N SER A 213 3.66 10.02 16.02
CA SER A 213 5.10 10.16 15.82
C SER A 213 5.50 11.62 15.71
N ASP A 214 6.73 11.92 16.11
CA ASP A 214 7.41 13.21 15.94
C ASP A 214 8.07 13.38 14.56
N ILE A 215 7.98 12.36 13.68
CA ILE A 215 8.55 12.39 12.33
C ILE A 215 7.72 13.31 11.44
N ALA A 216 8.31 14.43 11.00
CA ALA A 216 7.71 15.40 10.09
C ALA A 216 8.44 15.49 8.74
N GLY A 217 9.63 14.90 8.63
CA GLY A 217 10.44 14.95 7.41
C GLY A 217 11.68 14.06 7.46
N PRO A 218 12.50 14.07 6.41
CA PRO A 218 13.68 13.20 6.32
C PRO A 218 14.72 13.49 7.42
N GLN A 219 14.83 14.73 7.91
CA GLN A 219 15.73 15.12 9.00
C GLN A 219 15.43 14.43 10.33
N ASP A 220 14.19 13.97 10.52
CA ASP A 220 13.74 13.35 11.78
C ASP A 220 13.95 11.82 11.75
N LEU A 221 14.49 11.29 10.66
CA LEU A 221 14.73 9.85 10.50
C LEU A 221 16.04 9.37 11.14
N SER A 222 16.89 10.29 11.60
CA SER A 222 18.12 9.94 12.34
C SER A 222 17.78 9.10 13.58
N GLY A 223 18.44 7.94 13.72
CA GLY A 223 18.18 7.01 14.81
C GLY A 223 16.84 6.27 14.75
N LYS A 224 16.03 6.50 13.73
CA LYS A 224 14.78 5.77 13.47
C LYS A 224 15.03 4.57 12.57
N ARG A 225 14.15 3.58 12.65
CA ARG A 225 14.13 2.40 11.76
C ARG A 225 13.14 2.68 10.63
N VAL A 226 13.64 2.68 9.39
CA VAL A 226 12.84 3.00 8.20
C VAL A 226 12.68 1.75 7.33
N CYS A 227 11.45 1.35 7.08
CA CYS A 227 11.13 0.23 6.20
C CYS A 227 11.09 0.64 4.74
N VAL A 228 11.70 -0.18 3.89
CA VAL A 228 11.65 -0.07 2.42
C VAL A 228 11.61 -1.46 1.77
N ALA A 229 10.98 -1.57 0.61
CA ALA A 229 11.03 -2.82 -0.16
C ALA A 229 12.34 -2.92 -0.94
N ARG A 230 12.93 -4.12 -1.01
CA ARG A 230 14.15 -4.40 -1.79
C ARG A 230 13.93 -4.17 -3.29
N GLY A 231 14.99 -3.76 -3.99
CA GLY A 231 14.97 -3.56 -5.44
C GLY A 231 14.20 -2.31 -5.90
N THR A 232 14.03 -1.33 -5.00
CA THR A 232 13.30 -0.08 -5.26
C THR A 232 14.20 1.15 -5.30
N THR A 233 13.77 2.18 -6.00
CA THR A 233 14.34 3.53 -5.94
C THR A 233 14.19 4.12 -4.54
N SER A 234 13.15 3.74 -3.82
CA SER A 234 12.90 4.17 -2.45
C SER A 234 14.05 3.76 -1.52
N LEU A 235 14.55 2.53 -1.64
CA LEU A 235 15.74 2.08 -0.89
C LEU A 235 16.96 2.95 -1.22
N GLN A 236 17.24 3.16 -2.52
CA GLN A 236 18.37 3.97 -2.96
C GLN A 236 18.28 5.40 -2.40
N LYS A 237 17.07 5.98 -2.35
CA LYS A 237 16.86 7.33 -1.83
C LYS A 237 17.02 7.41 -0.30
N VAL A 238 16.52 6.41 0.43
CA VAL A 238 16.70 6.37 1.90
C VAL A 238 18.17 6.21 2.28
N GLN A 239 18.96 5.46 1.49
CA GLN A 239 20.42 5.36 1.66
C GLN A 239 21.20 6.68 1.48
N GLN A 240 20.56 7.71 0.90
CA GLN A 240 21.14 9.04 0.69
C GLN A 240 20.80 10.02 1.82
N ILE A 241 19.95 9.65 2.76
CA ILE A 241 19.52 10.52 3.87
C ILE A 241 20.70 10.71 4.85
N ASP A 242 20.94 11.95 5.23
CA ASP A 242 21.98 12.34 6.19
C ASP A 242 21.36 13.19 7.31
N PRO A 243 21.51 12.82 8.60
CA PRO A 243 22.13 11.58 9.10
C PRO A 243 21.33 10.31 8.71
N PRO A 244 22.04 9.16 8.52
CA PRO A 244 21.39 7.95 8.01
C PRO A 244 20.46 7.31 9.05
N PRO A 245 19.25 6.85 8.63
CA PRO A 245 18.41 5.99 9.45
C PRO A 245 18.92 4.55 9.48
N THR A 246 18.43 3.76 10.42
CA THR A 246 18.53 2.29 10.34
C THR A 246 17.54 1.80 9.28
N ILE A 247 18.03 1.15 8.24
CA ILE A 247 17.21 0.67 7.14
C ILE A 247 16.77 -0.78 7.39
N VAL A 248 15.47 -1.01 7.35
CA VAL A 248 14.87 -2.34 7.42
C VAL A 248 14.27 -2.66 6.05
N THR A 249 14.72 -3.74 5.43
CA THR A 249 14.22 -4.15 4.12
C THR A 249 13.26 -5.32 4.22
N VAL A 250 12.26 -5.31 3.35
CA VAL A 250 11.24 -6.36 3.21
C VAL A 250 11.04 -6.73 1.75
N VAL A 251 10.20 -7.75 1.51
CA VAL A 251 9.88 -8.20 0.15
C VAL A 251 8.77 -7.36 -0.47
N THR A 252 7.71 -7.05 0.29
CA THR A 252 6.52 -6.31 -0.19
C THR A 252 6.24 -5.09 0.67
N TRP A 253 5.49 -4.12 0.12
CA TRP A 253 5.05 -2.95 0.89
C TRP A 253 4.05 -3.30 1.99
N ALA A 254 3.27 -4.35 1.82
CA ALA A 254 2.40 -4.87 2.88
C ALA A 254 3.20 -5.35 4.09
N ASP A 255 4.38 -5.94 3.86
CA ASP A 255 5.29 -6.35 4.94
C ASP A 255 5.80 -5.14 5.74
N CYS A 256 6.05 -3.99 5.08
CA CYS A 256 6.38 -2.74 5.77
C CYS A 256 5.24 -2.28 6.68
N LEU A 257 3.97 -2.40 6.25
CA LEU A 257 2.82 -2.04 7.08
C LEU A 257 2.75 -2.93 8.32
N VAL A 258 2.94 -4.25 8.16
CA VAL A 258 2.98 -5.19 9.29
C VAL A 258 4.10 -4.83 10.26
N ALA A 259 5.32 -4.58 9.77
CA ALA A 259 6.46 -4.20 10.60
C ALA A 259 6.20 -2.87 11.36
N LEU A 260 5.53 -1.90 10.72
CA LEU A 260 5.17 -0.63 11.37
C LEU A 260 4.11 -0.84 12.46
N GLN A 261 3.09 -1.67 12.21
CA GLN A 261 2.04 -2.00 13.18
C GLN A 261 2.57 -2.81 14.37
N GLN A 262 3.61 -3.60 14.16
CA GLN A 262 4.29 -4.36 15.21
C GLN A 262 5.37 -3.56 15.96
N HIS A 263 5.57 -2.29 15.58
CA HIS A 263 6.62 -1.41 16.12
C HIS A 263 8.05 -1.92 15.86
N ASP A 264 8.24 -2.76 14.85
CA ASP A 264 9.56 -3.19 14.39
C ASP A 264 10.27 -2.09 13.60
N VAL A 265 9.50 -1.14 13.04
CA VAL A 265 9.99 0.07 12.37
C VAL A 265 9.21 1.30 12.81
N ASP A 266 9.80 2.48 12.61
CA ASP A 266 9.24 3.76 13.04
C ASP A 266 8.58 4.52 11.89
N ALA A 267 8.98 4.23 10.65
CA ALA A 267 8.46 4.85 9.44
C ALA A 267 8.60 3.93 8.22
N ILE A 268 7.87 4.27 7.16
CA ILE A 268 8.00 3.68 5.82
C ILE A 268 8.34 4.80 4.85
N SER A 269 9.26 4.59 3.91
CA SER A 269 9.50 5.56 2.84
C SER A 269 9.33 4.91 1.48
N THR A 270 8.38 5.42 0.71
CA THR A 270 8.14 5.07 -0.69
C THR A 270 7.24 6.11 -1.35
N ASP A 271 6.73 5.81 -2.52
CA ASP A 271 5.91 6.68 -3.34
C ASP A 271 4.57 6.99 -2.65
N ASP A 272 4.16 8.25 -2.69
CA ASP A 272 2.93 8.77 -2.07
C ASP A 272 1.69 7.95 -2.44
N ALA A 273 1.63 7.48 -3.67
CA ALA A 273 0.56 6.65 -4.18
C ALA A 273 0.49 5.27 -3.48
N ILE A 274 1.65 4.64 -3.23
CA ILE A 274 1.75 3.39 -2.46
C ILE A 274 1.42 3.67 -0.99
N LEU A 275 1.97 4.76 -0.43
CA LEU A 275 1.69 5.16 0.96
C LEU A 275 0.21 5.43 1.19
N ALA A 276 -0.49 6.05 0.23
CA ALA A 276 -1.93 6.27 0.30
C ALA A 276 -2.70 4.94 0.40
N GLY A 277 -2.23 3.91 -0.32
CA GLY A 277 -2.77 2.56 -0.21
C GLY A 277 -2.57 1.92 1.16
N LEU A 278 -1.46 2.24 1.86
CA LEU A 278 -1.21 1.78 3.23
C LEU A 278 -2.08 2.56 4.24
N VAL A 279 -2.21 3.89 4.06
CA VAL A 279 -3.11 4.72 4.90
C VAL A 279 -4.57 4.27 4.78
N ALA A 280 -5.00 3.84 3.59
CA ALA A 280 -6.35 3.31 3.40
C ALA A 280 -6.62 2.03 4.23
N GLN A 281 -5.57 1.30 4.59
CA GLN A 281 -5.64 0.11 5.44
C GLN A 281 -5.47 0.43 6.93
N ASP A 282 -4.80 1.55 7.25
CA ASP A 282 -4.54 1.96 8.63
C ASP A 282 -4.68 3.49 8.80
N PRO A 283 -5.83 3.97 9.30
CA PRO A 283 -6.10 5.39 9.46
C PRO A 283 -5.29 6.09 10.55
N TYR A 284 -4.56 5.34 11.38
CA TYR A 284 -3.64 5.90 12.38
C TYR A 284 -2.30 6.35 11.79
N LEU A 285 -2.10 6.11 10.50
CA LEU A 285 -0.93 6.55 9.76
C LEU A 285 -1.22 7.85 8.99
N HIS A 286 -0.15 8.57 8.65
CA HIS A 286 -0.22 9.74 7.76
C HIS A 286 1.08 9.91 6.95
N ILE A 287 0.92 10.51 5.77
CA ILE A 287 2.05 10.85 4.90
C ILE A 287 2.60 12.20 5.35
N VAL A 288 3.92 12.29 5.55
CA VAL A 288 4.60 13.48 6.07
C VAL A 288 5.76 13.92 5.18
N GLY A 289 6.23 15.14 5.40
CA GLY A 289 7.40 15.71 4.77
C GLY A 289 7.20 16.15 3.32
N PRO A 290 8.24 16.67 2.68
CA PRO A 290 8.24 17.07 1.28
C PRO A 290 8.37 15.87 0.34
N ASN A 291 8.19 16.11 -0.96
CA ASN A 291 8.57 15.17 -2.00
C ASN A 291 10.09 14.96 -2.00
N LEU A 292 10.53 13.71 -1.85
CA LEU A 292 11.95 13.35 -1.80
C LEU A 292 12.52 13.07 -3.19
N ALA A 293 11.70 12.50 -4.07
CA ALA A 293 12.05 12.17 -5.45
C ALA A 293 10.78 12.11 -6.31
N GLU A 294 10.91 12.37 -7.60
CA GLU A 294 9.87 12.14 -8.59
C GLU A 294 10.03 10.72 -9.17
N GLU A 295 8.93 9.99 -9.22
CA GLU A 295 8.87 8.58 -9.55
C GLU A 295 7.91 8.33 -10.75
N PRO A 296 8.37 8.56 -12.00
CA PRO A 296 7.56 8.27 -13.18
C PRO A 296 7.43 6.74 -13.38
N TYR A 297 6.21 6.22 -13.36
CA TYR A 297 5.94 4.79 -13.57
C TYR A 297 5.82 4.47 -15.05
N GLY A 298 6.60 3.50 -15.50
CA GLY A 298 6.51 2.95 -16.85
C GLY A 298 6.21 1.46 -16.85
N ILE A 299 5.64 1.00 -17.95
CA ILE A 299 5.47 -0.43 -18.21
C ILE A 299 6.81 -0.98 -18.66
N GLY A 300 7.36 -1.93 -17.88
CA GLY A 300 8.62 -2.60 -18.21
C GLY A 300 8.43 -3.65 -19.30
N ILE A 301 9.37 -3.73 -20.24
CA ILE A 301 9.35 -4.64 -21.37
C ILE A 301 10.78 -5.15 -21.61
N ASN A 302 10.94 -6.38 -22.10
CA ASN A 302 12.26 -6.91 -22.43
C ASN A 302 13.03 -5.96 -23.36
N LEU A 303 14.34 -5.78 -23.11
CA LEU A 303 15.19 -4.80 -23.80
C LEU A 303 15.17 -4.97 -25.33
N THR A 304 15.07 -6.20 -25.83
CA THR A 304 15.08 -6.51 -27.26
C THR A 304 13.69 -6.41 -27.92
N ASN A 305 12.60 -6.33 -27.12
CA ASN A 305 11.24 -6.34 -27.67
C ASN A 305 10.72 -4.90 -27.92
N THR A 306 11.43 -4.13 -28.75
CA THR A 306 11.03 -2.77 -29.12
C THR A 306 9.69 -2.73 -29.87
N PRO A 307 9.26 -3.72 -30.66
CA PRO A 307 7.92 -3.73 -31.24
C PRO A 307 6.81 -3.70 -30.19
N LEU A 308 6.94 -4.46 -29.09
CA LEU A 308 5.96 -4.44 -28.00
C LEU A 308 5.93 -3.09 -27.27
N VAL A 309 7.08 -2.39 -27.13
CA VAL A 309 7.12 -1.02 -26.57
C VAL A 309 6.24 -0.08 -27.39
N ARG A 310 6.36 -0.11 -28.73
CA ARG A 310 5.55 0.73 -29.64
C ARG A 310 4.07 0.40 -29.55
N PHE A 311 3.72 -0.87 -29.42
CA PHE A 311 2.34 -1.32 -29.24
C PHE A 311 1.76 -0.83 -27.91
N VAL A 312 2.50 -1.01 -26.82
CA VAL A 312 2.09 -0.55 -25.46
C VAL A 312 1.93 0.98 -25.45
N ASN A 313 2.83 1.73 -26.09
CA ASN A 313 2.70 3.18 -26.20
C ASN A 313 1.46 3.60 -26.99
N ALA A 314 1.06 2.83 -28.01
CA ALA A 314 -0.21 3.08 -28.73
C ALA A 314 -1.41 2.89 -27.80
N THR A 315 -1.42 1.87 -26.95
CA THR A 315 -2.45 1.68 -25.92
C THR A 315 -2.48 2.85 -24.95
N LEU A 316 -1.31 3.28 -24.44
CA LEU A 316 -1.25 4.42 -23.53
C LEU A 316 -1.73 5.72 -24.19
N ASP A 317 -1.40 5.96 -25.47
CA ASP A 317 -1.90 7.12 -26.21
C ASP A 317 -3.41 7.07 -26.36
N ARG A 318 -3.97 5.89 -26.68
CA ARG A 318 -5.42 5.70 -26.76
C ARG A 318 -6.10 6.06 -25.44
N ILE A 319 -5.67 5.47 -24.32
CA ILE A 319 -6.34 5.69 -23.02
C ILE A 319 -6.20 7.13 -22.50
N ARG A 320 -5.14 7.85 -22.90
CA ARG A 320 -4.98 9.28 -22.62
C ARG A 320 -6.01 10.11 -23.39
N ASN A 321 -6.23 9.77 -24.65
CA ASN A 321 -7.03 10.57 -25.57
C ASN A 321 -8.54 10.28 -25.49
N ASP A 322 -8.94 9.06 -25.08
CA ASP A 322 -10.35 8.66 -25.02
C ASP A 322 -10.98 8.80 -23.61
N GLY A 323 -10.22 9.32 -22.64
CA GLY A 323 -10.69 9.52 -21.26
C GLY A 323 -10.68 8.27 -20.38
N THR A 324 -10.19 7.14 -20.90
CA THR A 324 -10.07 5.90 -20.12
C THR A 324 -9.15 6.12 -18.92
N TRP A 325 -7.99 6.77 -19.11
CA TRP A 325 -7.05 7.04 -18.02
C TRP A 325 -7.71 7.80 -16.86
N ASP A 326 -8.44 8.85 -17.14
CA ASP A 326 -9.17 9.63 -16.13
C ASP A 326 -10.23 8.80 -15.40
N THR A 327 -10.87 7.88 -16.12
CA THR A 327 -11.85 6.95 -15.53
C THR A 327 -11.19 5.98 -14.56
N LEU A 328 -10.03 5.43 -14.93
CA LEU A 328 -9.23 4.54 -14.06
C LEU A 328 -8.71 5.30 -12.84
N TYR A 329 -8.21 6.53 -13.02
CA TYR A 329 -7.78 7.37 -11.92
C TYR A 329 -8.92 7.63 -10.92
N ARG A 330 -10.09 8.03 -11.41
CA ARG A 330 -11.26 8.26 -10.53
C ARG A 330 -11.72 7.01 -9.81
N ARG A 331 -11.53 5.86 -10.40
CA ARG A 331 -11.88 4.57 -9.77
C ARG A 331 -10.96 4.23 -8.59
N TRP A 332 -9.66 4.46 -8.72
CA TRP A 332 -8.66 3.93 -7.80
C TRP A 332 -7.94 4.99 -6.96
N LEU A 333 -7.70 6.18 -7.51
CA LEU A 333 -6.69 7.10 -7.00
C LEU A 333 -7.24 8.43 -6.50
N THR A 334 -8.57 8.57 -6.33
CA THR A 334 -9.19 9.81 -5.81
C THR A 334 -8.73 10.18 -4.42
N VAL A 335 -8.24 9.23 -3.64
CA VAL A 335 -7.61 9.48 -2.33
C VAL A 335 -6.36 10.37 -2.43
N LEU A 336 -5.72 10.43 -3.59
CA LEU A 336 -4.59 11.33 -3.87
C LEU A 336 -5.02 12.75 -4.24
N GLY A 337 -6.31 12.99 -4.35
CA GLY A 337 -6.89 14.25 -4.79
C GLY A 337 -7.46 14.22 -6.21
N PRO A 338 -7.78 15.39 -6.78
CA PRO A 338 -8.27 15.51 -8.15
C PRO A 338 -7.29 14.90 -9.16
N ALA A 339 -7.81 14.33 -10.25
CA ALA A 339 -6.96 13.78 -11.31
C ALA A 339 -6.07 14.88 -11.90
N PRO A 340 -4.74 14.71 -11.90
CA PRO A 340 -3.81 15.68 -12.48
C PRO A 340 -3.82 15.65 -14.03
N GLY A 341 -4.54 14.70 -14.61
CA GLY A 341 -4.45 14.31 -16.00
C GLY A 341 -3.33 13.28 -16.26
N PRO A 342 -3.41 12.57 -17.40
CA PRO A 342 -2.40 11.59 -17.75
C PRO A 342 -1.05 12.25 -18.04
N PRO A 343 0.09 11.60 -17.71
CA PRO A 343 1.42 12.13 -18.05
C PRO A 343 1.56 12.34 -19.56
N THR A 344 2.12 13.49 -19.96
CA THR A 344 2.36 13.81 -21.38
C THR A 344 3.44 12.87 -21.95
N PRO A 345 3.18 12.18 -23.06
CA PRO A 345 4.15 11.30 -23.68
C PRO A 345 5.29 12.08 -24.34
N ARG A 346 6.49 11.53 -24.26
CA ARG A 346 7.68 12.00 -24.99
C ARG A 346 8.27 10.85 -25.79
N TYR A 347 8.69 11.14 -27.03
CA TYR A 347 9.22 10.13 -27.94
C TYR A 347 10.65 10.46 -28.35
N LEU A 348 11.50 9.41 -28.40
CA LEU A 348 12.91 9.50 -28.81
C LEU A 348 13.06 9.61 -30.33
N ASP A 349 12.13 9.02 -31.07
CA ASP A 349 12.13 8.94 -32.54
C ASP A 349 10.99 9.80 -33.14
N ARG A 350 11.19 10.25 -34.37
CA ARG A 350 10.23 11.06 -35.15
C ARG A 350 9.17 10.22 -35.81
#